data_e95de42f3bbc243d92002a7c940b91fb
#
_entry.id   e95de42f3bbc243d92002a7c940b91fb
#
_cell.length_a   1.000
_cell.length_b   1.000
_cell.length_c   1.000
_cell.angle_alpha   90.00
_cell.angle_beta   90.00
_cell.angle_gamma   90.00
#
_symmetry.space_group_name_H-M   'P 1'
#
loop_
_entity.id
_entity.type
_entity.pdbx_description
1 polymer ?
#
loop_
_entity_poly.entity_id
_entity_poly.type
_entity_poly.pdbx_seq_one_letter_code
_entity_poly.pdbx_strand_id
1 'polypeptide(L)'
;TTTSASFATGLAVRGFKTVVIDFDVGLRNLDLIMGCENRIVYDFVDVISGNARLSQALVKDKQLNNLFILPASQTRDKDALTDEGVAEVINELAKQFDYIVCDSPAGIERGAQLAMYHADEAIIVTNPEISSVRDSDRIIGILQSRTKKVEEGTGVVREHLVINRYNAERAERGEMMDINSISNDILKVPLLGVIPESNSVLEASNQGVPVVLDQNSKAGQTYDDMVARF
;
A
#
# COMPACT_ATOMS: atom_id res chain seq x y z
N THR A 1 1.28 -3.25 4.26
CA THR A 1 2.23 -2.16 4.59
C THR A 1 3.60 -2.38 3.93
N THR A 2 4.24 -3.54 4.07
CA THR A 2 5.55 -3.82 3.45
C THR A 2 5.55 -3.58 1.93
N THR A 3 4.50 -4.03 1.24
CA THR A 3 4.34 -3.80 -0.21
C THR A 3 4.17 -2.32 -0.51
N SER A 4 3.35 -1.59 0.24
CA SER A 4 3.14 -0.15 0.06
C SER A 4 4.43 0.64 0.25
N ALA A 5 5.20 0.34 1.30
CA ALA A 5 6.51 0.95 1.57
C ALA A 5 7.50 0.67 0.43
N SER A 6 7.64 -0.58 0.01
CA SER A 6 8.57 -0.98 -1.06
C SER A 6 8.17 -0.40 -2.42
N PHE A 7 6.87 -0.37 -2.71
CA PHE A 7 6.37 0.18 -3.97
C PHE A 7 6.59 1.69 -4.06
N ALA A 8 6.21 2.44 -3.01
CA ALA A 8 6.44 3.89 -2.95
C ALA A 8 7.93 4.24 -3.04
N THR A 9 8.78 3.49 -2.34
CA THR A 9 10.24 3.66 -2.39
C THR A 9 10.79 3.37 -3.78
N GLY A 10 10.33 2.31 -4.43
CA GLY A 10 10.73 1.95 -5.80
C GLY A 10 10.33 3.01 -6.84
N LEU A 11 9.16 3.64 -6.70
CA LEU A 11 8.77 4.79 -7.53
C LEU A 11 9.69 5.99 -7.31
N ALA A 12 10.02 6.29 -6.06
CA ALA A 12 10.91 7.39 -5.71
C ALA A 12 12.35 7.16 -6.23
N VAL A 13 12.87 5.94 -6.17
CA VAL A 13 14.17 5.56 -6.76
C VAL A 13 14.19 5.84 -8.27
N ARG A 14 13.06 5.69 -8.96
CA ARG A 14 12.90 6.01 -10.40
C ARG A 14 12.71 7.50 -10.69
N GLY A 15 12.77 8.34 -9.66
CA GLY A 15 12.71 9.80 -9.81
C GLY A 15 11.32 10.41 -9.66
N PHE A 16 10.29 9.62 -9.43
CA PHE A 16 8.94 10.12 -9.21
C PHE A 16 8.78 10.69 -7.80
N LYS A 17 8.21 11.88 -7.70
CA LYS A 17 7.88 12.47 -6.39
C LYS A 17 6.70 11.74 -5.80
N THR A 18 6.94 10.99 -4.74
CA THR A 18 6.00 10.02 -4.18
C THR A 18 5.68 10.31 -2.72
N VAL A 19 4.42 10.18 -2.34
CA VAL A 19 3.97 10.15 -0.94
C VAL A 19 3.27 8.83 -0.66
N VAL A 20 3.54 8.25 0.50
CA VAL A 20 2.81 7.11 1.02
C VAL A 20 2.03 7.53 2.26
N ILE A 21 0.73 7.20 2.30
CA ILE A 21 -0.20 7.56 3.37
C ILE A 21 -0.59 6.30 4.11
N ASP A 22 -0.47 6.30 5.43
CA ASP A 22 -0.93 5.22 6.30
C ASP A 22 -2.39 5.45 6.72
N PHE A 23 -3.30 4.57 6.28
CA PHE A 23 -4.71 4.59 6.66
C PHE A 23 -5.04 3.69 7.86
N ASP A 24 -4.04 3.01 8.44
CA ASP A 24 -4.24 2.12 9.59
C ASP A 24 -4.21 2.88 10.93
N VAL A 25 -5.22 3.69 11.14
CA VAL A 25 -5.40 4.48 12.37
C VAL A 25 -5.49 3.56 13.58
N GLY A 26 -4.66 3.83 14.59
CA GLY A 26 -4.57 3.07 15.83
C GLY A 26 -3.43 2.06 15.86
N LEU A 27 -3.02 1.46 14.75
CA LEU A 27 -1.91 0.49 14.71
C LEU A 27 -0.59 1.09 14.19
N ARG A 28 -0.64 1.98 13.21
CA ARG A 28 0.50 2.71 12.65
C ARG A 28 1.78 1.88 12.56
N ASN A 29 1.97 1.19 11.43
CA ASN A 29 3.13 0.33 11.21
C ASN A 29 4.04 0.83 10.06
N LEU A 30 3.53 1.69 9.19
CA LEU A 30 4.26 2.17 8.02
C LEU A 30 5.53 2.94 8.41
N ASP A 31 5.46 3.77 9.44
CA ASP A 31 6.58 4.56 9.96
C ASP A 31 7.74 3.71 10.45
N LEU A 32 7.46 2.57 11.06
CA LEU A 32 8.47 1.60 11.50
C LEU A 32 9.19 0.98 10.29
N ILE A 33 8.44 0.55 9.28
CA ILE A 33 9.00 -0.06 8.06
C ILE A 33 9.80 0.97 7.25
N MET A 34 9.40 2.24 7.29
CA MET A 34 10.09 3.35 6.63
C MET A 34 11.20 3.98 7.50
N GLY A 35 11.37 3.54 8.75
CA GLY A 35 12.40 4.03 9.69
C GLY A 35 12.28 5.52 10.02
N CYS A 36 11.06 6.03 10.14
CA CYS A 36 10.78 7.44 10.42
C CYS A 36 9.98 7.71 11.69
N GLU A 37 9.73 6.70 12.51
CA GLU A 37 8.90 6.74 13.72
C GLU A 37 9.33 7.85 14.71
N ASN A 38 10.62 8.10 14.83
CA ASN A 38 11.17 9.11 15.76
C ASN A 38 11.12 10.55 15.20
N ARG A 39 10.63 10.75 13.98
CA ARG A 39 10.56 12.07 13.33
C ARG A 39 9.13 12.59 13.15
N ILE A 40 8.15 11.85 13.64
CA ILE A 40 6.73 12.19 13.52
C ILE A 40 6.37 13.16 14.64
N VAL A 41 5.87 14.33 14.24
CA VAL A 41 5.34 15.36 15.15
C VAL A 41 3.82 15.46 15.01
N TYR A 42 3.32 15.44 13.79
CA TYR A 42 1.91 15.48 13.44
C TYR A 42 1.56 14.30 12.53
N ASP A 43 0.33 13.90 12.53
CA ASP A 43 -0.19 12.77 11.77
C ASP A 43 -1.35 13.14 10.83
N PHE A 44 -1.87 12.18 10.11
CA PHE A 44 -2.95 12.37 9.16
C PHE A 44 -4.23 12.93 9.81
N VAL A 45 -4.56 12.46 11.03
CA VAL A 45 -5.73 12.96 11.76
C VAL A 45 -5.53 14.40 12.21
N ASP A 46 -4.34 14.81 12.59
CA ASP A 46 -4.03 16.20 12.94
C ASP A 46 -4.30 17.16 11.76
N VAL A 47 -3.96 16.72 10.54
CA VAL A 47 -4.24 17.50 9.32
C VAL A 47 -5.74 17.63 9.11
N ILE A 48 -6.48 16.52 9.15
CA ILE A 48 -7.94 16.52 8.94
C ILE A 48 -8.66 17.33 10.00
N SER A 49 -8.19 17.28 11.25
CA SER A 49 -8.77 18.04 12.38
C SER A 49 -8.37 19.52 12.40
N GLY A 50 -7.51 19.98 11.49
CA GLY A 50 -7.03 21.34 11.45
C GLY A 50 -5.97 21.70 12.51
N ASN A 51 -5.44 20.70 13.21
CA ASN A 51 -4.39 20.89 14.23
C ASN A 51 -3.00 21.11 13.62
N ALA A 52 -2.79 20.68 12.38
CA ALA A 52 -1.57 20.87 11.65
C ALA A 52 -1.84 21.11 10.16
N ARG A 53 -0.91 21.80 9.50
CA ARG A 53 -0.91 21.89 8.03
C ARG A 53 -0.33 20.60 7.46
N LEU A 54 -0.74 20.23 6.25
CA LEU A 54 -0.23 19.04 5.55
C LEU A 54 1.31 19.03 5.49
N SER A 55 1.93 20.18 5.19
CA SER A 55 3.39 20.32 5.14
C SER A 55 4.11 20.04 6.47
N GLN A 56 3.43 20.15 7.61
CA GLN A 56 3.98 19.86 8.94
C GLN A 56 3.86 18.37 9.29
N ALA A 57 2.88 17.67 8.75
CA ALA A 57 2.66 16.25 8.98
C ALA A 57 3.45 15.35 8.00
N LEU A 58 3.80 15.86 6.83
CA LEU A 58 4.63 15.13 5.86
C LEU A 58 6.06 14.93 6.39
N VAL A 59 6.46 13.68 6.52
CA VAL A 59 7.81 13.29 6.91
C VAL A 59 8.59 12.94 5.65
N LYS A 60 9.68 13.67 5.39
CA LYS A 60 10.58 13.39 4.27
C LYS A 60 11.45 12.17 4.56
N ASP A 61 11.64 11.29 3.61
CA ASP A 61 12.53 10.13 3.76
C ASP A 61 13.99 10.55 4.01
N LYS A 62 14.76 9.70 4.70
CA LYS A 62 16.17 9.99 5.05
C LYS A 62 17.10 9.89 3.85
N GLN A 63 16.82 9.00 2.94
CA GLN A 63 17.71 8.66 1.81
C GLN A 63 17.22 9.26 0.49
N LEU A 64 15.90 9.35 0.30
CA LEU A 64 15.28 9.79 -0.95
C LEU A 64 14.58 11.13 -0.78
N ASN A 65 15.11 12.15 -1.43
CA ASN A 65 14.61 13.52 -1.32
C ASN A 65 13.21 13.74 -1.89
N ASN A 66 12.73 12.82 -2.71
CA ASN A 66 11.43 12.84 -3.39
C ASN A 66 10.42 11.85 -2.81
N LEU A 67 10.73 11.20 -1.68
CA LEU A 67 9.83 10.30 -0.96
C LEU A 67 9.37 10.94 0.35
N PHE A 68 8.06 10.89 0.58
CA PHE A 68 7.41 11.43 1.77
C PHE A 68 6.43 10.44 2.36
N ILE A 69 6.23 10.53 3.67
CA ILE A 69 5.33 9.68 4.44
C ILE A 69 4.31 10.58 5.16
N LEU A 70 3.03 10.27 5.05
CA LEU A 70 1.99 10.82 5.90
C LEU A 70 1.54 9.74 6.88
N PRO A 71 1.98 9.79 8.15
CA PRO A 71 1.74 8.72 9.11
C PRO A 71 0.29 8.71 9.62
N ALA A 72 -0.20 7.53 9.99
CA ALA A 72 -1.46 7.39 10.71
C ALA A 72 -1.34 7.88 12.17
N SER A 73 -2.47 8.16 12.79
CA SER A 73 -2.54 8.42 14.22
C SER A 73 -2.48 7.13 15.05
N GLN A 74 -1.74 7.16 16.15
CA GLN A 74 -1.71 6.07 17.13
C GLN A 74 -2.80 6.18 18.20
N THR A 75 -3.29 7.39 18.47
CA THR A 75 -4.10 7.69 19.65
C THR A 75 -5.55 8.04 19.34
N ARG A 76 -5.90 8.16 18.07
CA ARG A 76 -7.24 8.52 17.62
C ARG A 76 -8.03 7.30 17.17
N ASP A 77 -9.34 7.43 17.19
CA ASP A 77 -10.24 6.40 16.66
C ASP A 77 -10.27 6.40 15.13
N LYS A 78 -10.62 5.27 14.54
CA LYS A 78 -10.76 5.08 13.08
C LYS A 78 -11.77 6.07 12.46
N ASP A 79 -12.76 6.51 13.22
CA ASP A 79 -13.77 7.48 12.78
C ASP A 79 -13.25 8.92 12.66
N ALA A 80 -12.02 9.17 13.10
CA ALA A 80 -11.39 10.48 12.95
C ALA A 80 -11.03 10.81 11.49
N LEU A 81 -10.93 9.82 10.60
CA LEU A 81 -10.82 10.03 9.17
C LEU A 81 -12.20 10.28 8.56
N THR A 82 -12.50 11.51 8.19
CA THR A 82 -13.74 11.88 7.48
C THR A 82 -13.57 11.78 5.97
N ASP A 83 -14.68 11.55 5.24
CA ASP A 83 -14.65 11.47 3.77
C ASP A 83 -14.17 12.79 3.16
N GLU A 84 -14.66 13.91 3.67
CA GLU A 84 -14.30 15.26 3.22
C GLU A 84 -12.83 15.57 3.52
N GLY A 85 -12.37 15.26 4.73
CA GLY A 85 -10.97 15.50 5.14
C GLY A 85 -9.97 14.67 4.33
N VAL A 86 -10.29 13.41 4.06
CA VAL A 86 -9.48 12.56 3.18
C VAL A 86 -9.45 13.10 1.75
N ALA A 87 -10.61 13.51 1.21
CA ALA A 87 -10.69 14.09 -0.13
C ALA A 87 -9.85 15.37 -0.26
N GLU A 88 -9.91 16.27 0.73
CA GLU A 88 -9.11 17.50 0.75
C GLU A 88 -7.61 17.19 0.74
N VAL A 89 -7.15 16.28 1.58
CA VAL A 89 -5.73 15.89 1.66
C VAL A 89 -5.26 15.24 0.34
N ILE A 90 -6.03 14.30 -0.23
CA ILE A 90 -5.70 13.67 -1.51
C ILE A 90 -5.62 14.72 -2.62
N ASN A 91 -6.59 15.66 -2.69
CA ASN A 91 -6.60 16.71 -3.70
C ASN A 91 -5.41 17.68 -3.55
N GLU A 92 -4.99 17.98 -2.32
CA GLU A 92 -3.81 18.83 -2.08
C GLU A 92 -2.51 18.13 -2.47
N LEU A 93 -2.38 16.83 -2.12
CA LEU A 93 -1.23 16.02 -2.50
C LEU A 93 -1.13 15.82 -4.01
N ALA A 94 -2.24 15.64 -4.71
CA ALA A 94 -2.26 15.46 -6.17
C ALA A 94 -1.70 16.65 -6.96
N LYS A 95 -1.64 17.84 -6.36
CA LYS A 95 -1.02 19.03 -6.97
C LYS A 95 0.52 19.03 -6.86
N GLN A 96 1.08 18.19 -6.00
CA GLN A 96 2.49 18.25 -5.61
C GLN A 96 3.26 16.96 -5.88
N PHE A 97 2.57 15.81 -6.01
CA PHE A 97 3.15 14.49 -6.11
C PHE A 97 2.76 13.81 -7.41
N ASP A 98 3.67 13.04 -7.98
CA ASP A 98 3.40 12.20 -9.15
C ASP A 98 2.60 10.96 -8.77
N TYR A 99 2.90 10.40 -7.59
CA TYR A 99 2.21 9.24 -7.03
C TYR A 99 1.82 9.45 -5.57
N ILE A 100 0.60 9.03 -5.25
CA ILE A 100 0.06 8.94 -3.89
C ILE A 100 -0.23 7.46 -3.64
N VAL A 101 0.54 6.83 -2.77
CA VAL A 101 0.35 5.43 -2.40
C VAL A 101 -0.44 5.38 -1.10
N CYS A 102 -1.66 4.84 -1.14
CA CYS A 102 -2.52 4.67 0.03
C CYS A 102 -2.28 3.28 0.64
N ASP A 103 -1.65 3.22 1.80
CA ASP A 103 -1.49 1.97 2.55
C ASP A 103 -2.78 1.63 3.28
N SER A 104 -3.54 0.70 2.71
CA SER A 104 -4.84 0.29 3.22
C SER A 104 -4.69 -0.68 4.39
N PRO A 105 -5.45 -0.50 5.49
CA PRO A 105 -5.57 -1.54 6.50
C PRO A 105 -6.22 -2.80 5.91
N ALA A 106 -6.01 -3.93 6.57
CA ALA A 106 -6.66 -5.19 6.18
C ALA A 106 -8.18 -5.11 6.36
N GLY A 107 -8.91 -5.88 5.55
CA GLY A 107 -10.37 -5.99 5.65
C GLY A 107 -11.12 -5.00 4.77
N ILE A 108 -12.40 -4.84 5.08
CA ILE A 108 -13.37 -4.07 4.26
C ILE A 108 -14.04 -2.95 5.07
N GLU A 109 -13.49 -2.64 6.25
CA GLU A 109 -14.01 -1.59 7.12
C GLU A 109 -13.73 -0.19 6.56
N ARG A 110 -14.24 0.84 7.25
CA ARG A 110 -14.17 2.24 6.82
C ARG A 110 -12.78 2.70 6.40
N GLY A 111 -11.74 2.37 7.18
CA GLY A 111 -10.36 2.77 6.84
C GLY A 111 -9.88 2.23 5.50
N ALA A 112 -10.19 0.96 5.20
CA ALA A 112 -9.87 0.35 3.91
C ALA A 112 -10.70 0.98 2.78
N GLN A 113 -11.99 1.26 3.01
CA GLN A 113 -12.85 1.91 2.02
C GLN A 113 -12.35 3.32 1.68
N LEU A 114 -11.94 4.11 2.69
CA LEU A 114 -11.37 5.44 2.47
C LEU A 114 -10.06 5.40 1.68
N ALA A 115 -9.19 4.43 1.96
CA ALA A 115 -7.94 4.24 1.23
C ALA A 115 -8.17 3.89 -0.26
N MET A 116 -9.24 3.13 -0.56
CA MET A 116 -9.58 2.69 -1.92
C MET A 116 -10.40 3.72 -2.71
N TYR A 117 -11.16 4.58 -2.04
CA TYR A 117 -12.20 5.40 -2.68
C TYR A 117 -11.67 6.32 -3.80
N HIS A 118 -10.52 6.95 -3.58
CA HIS A 118 -9.91 7.88 -4.53
C HIS A 118 -8.91 7.23 -5.50
N ALA A 119 -8.75 5.91 -5.46
CA ALA A 119 -7.73 5.22 -6.23
C ALA A 119 -7.97 5.32 -7.75
N ASP A 120 -6.89 5.52 -8.49
CA ASP A 120 -6.84 5.36 -9.94
C ASP A 120 -6.47 3.94 -10.31
N GLU A 121 -5.56 3.36 -9.53
CA GLU A 121 -5.07 1.99 -9.66
C GLU A 121 -5.02 1.32 -8.28
N ALA A 122 -5.22 0.02 -8.23
CA ALA A 122 -5.17 -0.76 -7.01
C ALA A 122 -4.23 -1.96 -7.16
N ILE A 123 -3.35 -2.14 -6.19
CA ILE A 123 -2.50 -3.32 -6.08
C ILE A 123 -3.10 -4.22 -5.00
N ILE A 124 -3.70 -5.32 -5.41
CA ILE A 124 -4.31 -6.31 -4.54
C ILE A 124 -3.24 -7.31 -4.13
N VAL A 125 -2.95 -7.35 -2.83
CA VAL A 125 -1.92 -8.24 -2.27
C VAL A 125 -2.60 -9.40 -1.56
N THR A 126 -2.36 -10.62 -2.01
CA THR A 126 -2.90 -11.84 -1.43
C THR A 126 -1.81 -12.84 -1.09
N ASN A 127 -2.01 -13.62 -0.02
CA ASN A 127 -1.21 -14.83 0.21
C ASN A 127 -1.83 -16.01 -0.56
N PRO A 128 -1.05 -17.05 -0.90
CA PRO A 128 -1.54 -18.22 -1.64
C PRO A 128 -2.35 -19.19 -0.76
N GLU A 129 -3.36 -18.65 -0.08
CA GLU A 129 -4.24 -19.34 0.87
C GLU A 129 -5.70 -19.02 0.55
N ILE A 130 -6.58 -20.01 0.70
CA ILE A 130 -8.01 -19.89 0.34
C ILE A 130 -8.69 -18.69 1.03
N SER A 131 -8.42 -18.48 2.32
CA SER A 131 -8.99 -17.36 3.07
C SER A 131 -8.55 -16.02 2.55
N SER A 132 -7.25 -15.85 2.29
CA SER A 132 -6.67 -14.63 1.76
C SER A 132 -7.19 -14.30 0.34
N VAL A 133 -7.28 -15.31 -0.51
CA VAL A 133 -7.83 -15.17 -1.87
C VAL A 133 -9.31 -14.78 -1.84
N ARG A 134 -10.10 -15.38 -0.94
CA ARG A 134 -11.51 -15.00 -0.75
C ARG A 134 -11.69 -13.57 -0.26
N ASP A 135 -10.83 -13.12 0.66
CA ASP A 135 -10.87 -11.74 1.13
C ASP A 135 -10.47 -10.76 0.02
N SER A 136 -9.49 -11.13 -0.81
CA SER A 136 -9.10 -10.37 -1.99
C SER A 136 -10.23 -10.24 -3.01
N ASP A 137 -11.02 -11.29 -3.24
CA ASP A 137 -12.19 -11.25 -4.13
C ASP A 137 -13.25 -10.24 -3.62
N ARG A 138 -13.44 -10.16 -2.31
CA ARG A 138 -14.32 -9.13 -1.71
C ARG A 138 -13.81 -7.71 -1.92
N ILE A 139 -12.51 -7.49 -1.82
CA ILE A 139 -11.88 -6.20 -2.09
C ILE A 139 -12.07 -5.79 -3.54
N ILE A 140 -11.90 -6.72 -4.48
CA ILE A 140 -12.17 -6.51 -5.91
C ILE A 140 -13.62 -6.04 -6.12
N GLY A 141 -14.58 -6.69 -5.46
CA GLY A 141 -15.99 -6.28 -5.52
C GLY A 141 -16.23 -4.84 -5.04
N ILE A 142 -15.51 -4.38 -4.01
CA ILE A 142 -15.58 -3.00 -3.53
C ILE A 142 -14.96 -2.03 -4.55
N LEU A 143 -13.79 -2.34 -5.09
CA LEU A 143 -13.10 -1.53 -6.10
C LEU A 143 -13.96 -1.33 -7.36
N GLN A 144 -14.73 -2.35 -7.74
CA GLN A 144 -15.61 -2.34 -8.90
C GLN A 144 -16.97 -1.67 -8.67
N SER A 145 -17.35 -1.39 -7.41
CA SER A 145 -18.71 -0.91 -7.09
C SER A 145 -18.78 0.34 -6.21
N ARG A 146 -17.76 0.66 -5.43
CA ARG A 146 -17.82 1.66 -4.36
C ARG A 146 -16.65 2.65 -4.37
N THR A 147 -16.15 3.01 -5.52
CA THR A 147 -15.09 4.01 -5.67
C THR A 147 -15.62 5.28 -6.32
N LYS A 148 -14.88 6.38 -6.16
CA LYS A 148 -15.22 7.68 -6.78
C LYS A 148 -15.44 7.55 -8.28
N LYS A 149 -14.58 6.81 -8.99
CA LYS A 149 -14.70 6.58 -10.45
C LYS A 149 -16.03 5.93 -10.82
N VAL A 150 -16.46 4.94 -10.05
CA VAL A 150 -17.74 4.25 -10.29
C VAL A 150 -18.92 5.19 -9.99
N GLU A 151 -18.90 5.90 -8.88
CA GLU A 151 -19.97 6.82 -8.49
C GLU A 151 -20.12 8.00 -9.44
N GLU A 152 -19.02 8.52 -9.96
CA GLU A 152 -19.00 9.60 -10.95
C GLU A 152 -19.23 9.12 -12.40
N GLY A 153 -19.28 7.79 -12.62
CA GLY A 153 -19.44 7.22 -13.96
C GLY A 153 -18.24 7.46 -14.89
N THR A 154 -17.05 7.70 -14.33
CA THR A 154 -15.82 7.97 -15.08
C THR A 154 -15.01 6.72 -15.40
N GLY A 155 -15.42 5.56 -14.90
CA GLY A 155 -14.78 4.26 -15.14
C GLY A 155 -14.66 3.41 -13.88
N VAL A 156 -13.70 2.49 -13.93
CA VAL A 156 -13.36 1.61 -12.80
C VAL A 156 -11.87 1.76 -12.45
N VAL A 157 -11.52 1.38 -11.24
CA VAL A 157 -10.12 1.32 -10.81
C VAL A 157 -9.40 0.21 -11.58
N ARG A 158 -8.20 0.49 -12.10
CA ARG A 158 -7.37 -0.55 -12.71
C ARG A 158 -6.76 -1.41 -11.61
N GLU A 159 -6.91 -2.71 -11.75
CA GLU A 159 -6.51 -3.69 -10.75
C GLU A 159 -5.24 -4.43 -11.17
N HIS A 160 -4.35 -4.66 -10.21
CA HIS A 160 -3.12 -5.43 -10.34
C HIS A 160 -3.02 -6.41 -9.18
N LEU A 161 -2.59 -7.64 -9.46
CA LEU A 161 -2.45 -8.68 -8.45
C LEU A 161 -0.98 -8.88 -8.06
N VAL A 162 -0.74 -8.95 -6.77
CA VAL A 162 0.52 -9.41 -6.18
C VAL A 162 0.26 -10.61 -5.29
N ILE A 163 0.92 -11.72 -5.57
CA ILE A 163 0.92 -12.90 -4.71
C ILE A 163 2.14 -12.82 -3.80
N ASN A 164 1.89 -12.78 -2.49
CA ASN A 164 2.91 -12.59 -1.48
C ASN A 164 3.22 -13.91 -0.75
N ARG A 165 4.42 -14.03 -0.18
CA ARG A 165 4.88 -15.22 0.56
C ARG A 165 4.75 -16.51 -0.23
N TYR A 166 5.06 -16.46 -1.50
CA TYR A 166 4.97 -17.64 -2.36
C TYR A 166 6.21 -18.53 -2.20
N ASN A 167 5.96 -19.83 -2.08
CA ASN A 167 6.99 -20.86 -2.04
C ASN A 167 6.65 -21.95 -3.07
N ALA A 168 7.44 -22.03 -4.14
CA ALA A 168 7.18 -22.93 -5.26
C ALA A 168 7.18 -24.40 -4.84
N GLU A 169 8.09 -24.81 -3.96
CA GLU A 169 8.17 -26.20 -3.49
C GLU A 169 6.94 -26.61 -2.68
N ARG A 170 6.42 -25.68 -1.86
CA ARG A 170 5.20 -25.92 -1.10
C ARG A 170 3.96 -25.96 -2.01
N ALA A 171 3.94 -25.15 -3.05
CA ALA A 171 2.85 -25.18 -4.05
C ALA A 171 2.86 -26.51 -4.83
N GLU A 172 4.03 -27.00 -5.24
CA GLU A 172 4.17 -28.30 -5.90
C GLU A 172 3.71 -29.48 -5.01
N ARG A 173 3.88 -29.37 -3.70
CA ARG A 173 3.37 -30.36 -2.73
C ARG A 173 1.88 -30.20 -2.39
N GLY A 174 1.21 -29.22 -2.98
CA GLY A 174 -0.21 -28.92 -2.68
C GLY A 174 -0.47 -28.29 -1.32
N GLU A 175 0.57 -27.73 -0.67
CA GLU A 175 0.47 -27.08 0.64
C GLU A 175 0.01 -25.61 0.53
N MET A 176 0.01 -25.03 -0.65
CA MET A 176 -0.52 -23.73 -0.96
C MET A 176 -1.10 -23.70 -2.39
N MET A 177 -1.90 -22.68 -2.67
CA MET A 177 -2.51 -22.52 -3.99
C MET A 177 -1.45 -22.13 -5.02
N ASP A 178 -1.60 -22.62 -6.24
CA ASP A 178 -0.75 -22.23 -7.36
C ASP A 178 -1.15 -20.86 -7.94
N ILE A 179 -0.17 -20.22 -8.59
CA ILE A 179 -0.31 -18.86 -9.13
C ILE A 179 -1.44 -18.78 -10.15
N ASN A 180 -1.56 -19.76 -11.05
CA ASN A 180 -2.51 -19.74 -12.14
C ASN A 180 -3.96 -19.83 -11.63
N SER A 181 -4.21 -20.72 -10.67
CA SER A 181 -5.52 -20.84 -10.02
C SER A 181 -5.93 -19.52 -9.35
N ILE A 182 -5.00 -18.84 -8.66
CA ILE A 182 -5.30 -17.57 -8.00
C ILE A 182 -5.58 -16.47 -9.03
N SER A 183 -4.68 -16.28 -9.99
CA SER A 183 -4.71 -15.11 -10.87
C SER A 183 -5.74 -15.24 -12.00
N ASN A 184 -5.86 -16.42 -12.61
CA ASN A 184 -6.66 -16.61 -13.81
C ASN A 184 -8.02 -17.24 -13.55
N ASP A 185 -8.10 -18.20 -12.63
CA ASP A 185 -9.34 -18.94 -12.39
C ASP A 185 -10.24 -18.24 -11.38
N ILE A 186 -9.67 -17.71 -10.29
CA ILE A 186 -10.44 -17.16 -9.16
C ILE A 186 -10.54 -15.64 -9.25
N LEU A 187 -9.44 -14.91 -9.12
CA LEU A 187 -9.48 -13.44 -9.02
C LEU A 187 -9.61 -12.75 -10.37
N LYS A 188 -9.08 -13.34 -11.43
CA LYS A 188 -9.12 -12.81 -12.81
C LYS A 188 -8.56 -11.39 -12.93
N VAL A 189 -7.51 -11.11 -12.16
CA VAL A 189 -6.80 -9.83 -12.14
C VAL A 189 -5.40 -10.02 -12.71
N PRO A 190 -4.91 -9.10 -13.56
CA PRO A 190 -3.57 -9.20 -14.13
C PRO A 190 -2.49 -9.31 -13.05
N LEU A 191 -1.62 -10.32 -13.17
CA LEU A 191 -0.53 -10.56 -12.25
C LEU A 191 0.60 -9.55 -12.47
N LEU A 192 0.86 -8.71 -11.47
CA LEU A 192 1.98 -7.76 -11.45
C LEU A 192 3.27 -8.40 -10.94
N GLY A 193 3.17 -9.23 -9.91
CA GLY A 193 4.34 -9.89 -9.34
C GLY A 193 4.04 -10.97 -8.32
N VAL A 194 5.07 -11.77 -8.06
CA VAL A 194 5.04 -12.84 -7.06
C VAL A 194 6.22 -12.65 -6.11
N ILE A 195 5.94 -12.27 -4.88
CA ILE A 195 6.95 -12.05 -3.85
C ILE A 195 7.27 -13.38 -3.17
N PRO A 196 8.51 -13.83 -3.19
CA PRO A 196 8.89 -15.07 -2.53
C PRO A 196 8.79 -14.96 -1.01
N GLU A 197 8.52 -16.07 -0.35
CA GLU A 197 8.72 -16.19 1.09
C GLU A 197 10.20 -15.98 1.41
N SER A 198 10.53 -14.97 2.22
CA SER A 198 11.93 -14.55 2.42
C SER A 198 12.15 -13.91 3.78
N ASN A 199 13.23 -14.30 4.45
CA ASN A 199 13.68 -13.67 5.69
C ASN A 199 14.17 -12.23 5.47
N SER A 200 14.67 -11.90 4.29
CA SER A 200 15.13 -10.54 3.96
C SER A 200 14.04 -9.48 4.09
N VAL A 201 12.78 -9.85 3.87
CA VAL A 201 11.63 -8.94 4.09
C VAL A 201 11.49 -8.60 5.56
N LEU A 202 11.60 -9.59 6.44
CA LEU A 202 11.51 -9.37 7.90
C LEU A 202 12.72 -8.58 8.40
N GLU A 203 13.91 -8.93 7.96
CA GLU A 203 15.16 -8.23 8.33
C GLU A 203 15.13 -6.77 7.92
N ALA A 204 14.74 -6.46 6.69
CA ALA A 204 14.59 -5.10 6.18
C ALA A 204 13.56 -4.30 7.00
N SER A 205 12.39 -4.90 7.28
CA SER A 205 11.35 -4.28 8.11
C SER A 205 11.85 -3.96 9.52
N ASN A 206 12.59 -4.87 10.15
CA ASN A 206 13.17 -4.66 11.49
C ASN A 206 14.26 -3.58 11.50
N GLN A 207 14.90 -3.33 10.37
CA GLN A 207 15.90 -2.27 10.21
C GLN A 207 15.28 -0.91 9.82
N GLY A 208 13.98 -0.85 9.60
CA GLY A 208 13.29 0.35 9.12
C GLY A 208 13.74 0.77 7.72
N VAL A 209 13.99 -0.22 6.85
CA VAL A 209 14.42 -0.02 5.46
C VAL A 209 13.50 -0.83 4.52
N PRO A 210 12.81 -0.21 3.57
CA PRO A 210 12.01 -0.93 2.60
C PRO A 210 12.84 -1.92 1.79
N VAL A 211 12.35 -3.17 1.68
CA VAL A 211 13.12 -4.29 1.11
C VAL A 211 13.49 -4.09 -0.36
N VAL A 212 12.77 -3.25 -1.10
CA VAL A 212 13.11 -2.89 -2.49
C VAL A 212 14.51 -2.29 -2.63
N LEU A 213 15.07 -1.72 -1.56
CA LEU A 213 16.44 -1.19 -1.54
C LEU A 213 17.51 -2.27 -1.40
N ASP A 214 17.15 -3.46 -0.96
CA ASP A 214 18.04 -4.62 -0.89
C ASP A 214 18.10 -5.37 -2.22
N GLN A 215 18.89 -4.86 -3.14
CA GLN A 215 19.09 -5.45 -4.47
C GLN A 215 19.83 -6.81 -4.46
N ASN A 216 20.37 -7.22 -3.32
CA ASN A 216 21.00 -8.52 -3.16
C ASN A 216 19.98 -9.62 -2.82
N SER A 217 18.82 -9.25 -2.32
CA SER A 217 17.75 -10.21 -2.02
C SER A 217 16.82 -10.43 -3.22
N LYS A 218 16.32 -11.66 -3.36
CA LYS A 218 15.32 -11.99 -4.38
C LYS A 218 14.02 -11.19 -4.18
N ALA A 219 13.62 -10.96 -2.95
CA ALA A 219 12.44 -10.16 -2.64
C ALA A 219 12.61 -8.71 -3.08
N GLY A 220 13.75 -8.09 -2.78
CA GLY A 220 14.06 -6.72 -3.21
C GLY A 220 14.07 -6.57 -4.73
N GLN A 221 14.74 -7.48 -5.44
CA GLN A 221 14.72 -7.53 -6.90
C GLN A 221 13.31 -7.69 -7.46
N THR A 222 12.49 -8.55 -6.87
CA THR A 222 11.11 -8.76 -7.32
C THR A 222 10.25 -7.51 -7.14
N TYR A 223 10.39 -6.78 -6.04
CA TYR A 223 9.71 -5.49 -5.85
C TYR A 223 10.18 -4.46 -6.87
N ASP A 224 11.47 -4.39 -7.14
CA ASP A 224 12.02 -3.47 -8.16
C ASP A 224 11.47 -3.77 -9.56
N ASP A 225 11.44 -5.05 -9.95
CA ASP A 225 10.86 -5.51 -11.21
C ASP A 225 9.34 -5.21 -11.31
N MET A 226 8.61 -5.32 -10.19
CA MET A 226 7.19 -4.98 -10.14
C MET A 226 6.95 -3.50 -10.40
N VAL A 227 7.73 -2.63 -9.75
CA VAL A 227 7.63 -1.18 -9.95
C VAL A 227 7.99 -0.80 -11.38
N ALA A 228 8.97 -1.49 -11.98
CA ALA A 228 9.37 -1.27 -13.38
C ALA A 228 8.28 -1.66 -14.38
N ARG A 229 7.42 -2.64 -14.04
CA ARG A 229 6.32 -3.12 -14.90
C ARG A 229 5.02 -2.32 -14.72
N PHE A 230 4.87 -1.65 -13.59
CA PHE A 230 3.73 -0.78 -13.29
C PHE A 230 3.81 0.53 -14.07
#